data_fa104cbaa7d6b8b2cf4d0ad7d6f62daa
#
_entry.id   fa104cbaa7d6b8b2cf4d0ad7d6f62daa
#
_cell.length_a   1.000
_cell.length_b   1.000
_cell.length_c   1.000
_cell.angle_alpha   90.00
_cell.angle_beta   90.00
_cell.angle_gamma   90.00
#
_symmetry.space_group_name_H-M   'P 1'
#
loop_
_entity.id
_entity.type
_entity.pdbx_description
1 polymer ?
#
loop_
_entity_poly.entity_id
_entity_poly.type
_entity_poly.pdbx_seq_one_letter_code
_entity_poly.pdbx_strand_id
1 'polypeptide(L)'
;EISLGLVGSEMCIRDSITCINLLVSLAKKATALLGDQFDVEIIEKHHNQKIDAPSGTALMIANAINETMAEPHQYVYDRHSRRCKRDKNEIGIHAIRGGTIVGEHEVLFAGHDETITISHSAASKDVFAVGSINAAVFLQGKKAGLYDMNDLINERG
;
A
#
# COMPACT_ATOMS: atom_id res chain seq x y z
N GLU A 1 17.20 3.95 -22.96
CA GLU A 1 16.43 5.18 -22.62
C GLU A 1 14.92 4.95 -22.65
N ILE A 2 14.39 4.18 -23.60
CA ILE A 2 12.96 3.83 -23.66
C ILE A 2 12.54 2.94 -22.48
N SER A 3 13.43 2.09 -21.96
CA SER A 3 13.17 1.24 -20.81
C SER A 3 12.93 2.02 -19.51
N LEU A 4 13.57 3.17 -19.34
CA LEU A 4 13.37 4.04 -18.19
C LEU A 4 11.99 4.71 -18.21
N GLY A 5 11.46 5.04 -19.37
CA GLY A 5 10.09 5.58 -19.53
C GLY A 5 9.02 4.54 -19.20
N LEU A 6 9.23 3.26 -19.54
CA LEU A 6 8.30 2.17 -19.24
C LEU A 6 8.29 1.81 -17.75
N VAL A 7 9.45 1.81 -17.09
CA VAL A 7 9.56 1.63 -15.63
C VAL A 7 8.88 2.79 -14.88
N GLY A 8 9.05 4.02 -15.35
CA GLY A 8 8.35 5.19 -14.81
C GLY A 8 6.83 5.12 -14.99
N SER A 9 6.34 4.61 -16.12
CA SER A 9 4.90 4.43 -16.36
C SER A 9 4.28 3.31 -15.51
N GLU A 10 5.02 2.25 -15.19
CA GLU A 10 4.55 1.20 -14.29
C GLU A 10 4.43 1.70 -12.84
N MET A 11 5.34 2.52 -12.37
CA MET A 11 5.21 3.19 -11.07
C MET A 11 3.99 4.13 -11.06
N CYS A 12 3.76 4.89 -12.10
CA CYS A 12 2.58 5.76 -12.23
C CYS A 12 1.25 4.99 -12.18
N ILE A 13 1.17 3.79 -12.75
CA ILE A 13 -0.07 2.99 -12.71
C ILE A 13 -0.40 2.55 -11.28
N ARG A 14 0.58 2.14 -10.48
CA ARG A 14 0.36 1.78 -9.07
C ARG A 14 -0.02 2.98 -8.22
N ASP A 15 0.62 4.11 -8.49
CA ASP A 15 0.40 5.35 -7.74
C ASP A 15 -0.89 6.06 -8.14
N SER A 16 -1.48 5.74 -9.29
CA SER A 16 -2.68 6.42 -9.81
C SER A 16 -4.00 5.99 -9.17
N ILE A 17 -4.03 4.96 -8.31
CA ILE A 17 -5.26 4.56 -7.60
C ILE A 17 -5.45 5.48 -6.39
N THR A 18 -6.37 6.42 -6.50
CA THR A 18 -6.71 7.37 -5.42
C THR A 18 -7.02 6.65 -4.09
N CYS A 19 -7.77 5.54 -4.13
CA CYS A 19 -8.12 4.79 -2.93
C CYS A 19 -6.92 4.11 -2.27
N ILE A 20 -5.91 3.67 -3.02
CA ILE A 20 -4.68 3.10 -2.45
C ILE A 20 -3.87 4.21 -1.75
N ASN A 21 -3.76 5.38 -2.35
CA ASN A 21 -3.07 6.51 -1.71
C ASN A 21 -3.81 6.98 -0.44
N LEU A 22 -5.14 6.96 -0.45
CA LEU A 22 -5.94 7.21 0.74
C LEU A 22 -5.66 6.15 1.82
N LEU A 23 -5.64 4.87 1.46
CA LEU A 23 -5.32 3.77 2.37
C LEU A 23 -3.93 3.96 2.99
N VAL A 24 -2.91 4.32 2.20
CA VAL A 24 -1.56 4.65 2.67
C VAL A 24 -1.59 5.81 3.66
N SER A 25 -2.30 6.90 3.33
CA SER A 25 -2.42 8.07 4.19
C SER A 25 -3.10 7.74 5.52
N LEU A 26 -4.18 6.95 5.49
CA LEU A 26 -4.86 6.48 6.69
C LEU A 26 -3.98 5.56 7.53
N ALA A 27 -3.24 4.65 6.90
CA ALA A 27 -2.30 3.76 7.58
C ALA A 27 -1.19 4.55 8.28
N LYS A 28 -0.61 5.58 7.62
CA LYS A 28 0.37 6.48 8.27
C LYS A 28 -0.22 7.20 9.47
N LYS A 29 -1.43 7.76 9.35
CA LYS A 29 -2.12 8.42 10.47
C LYS A 29 -2.40 7.46 11.61
N ALA A 30 -2.87 6.26 11.33
CA ALA A 30 -3.10 5.22 12.34
C ALA A 30 -1.78 4.86 13.03
N THR A 31 -0.71 4.62 12.28
CA THR A 31 0.63 4.33 12.82
C THR A 31 1.12 5.44 13.76
N ALA A 32 1.00 6.70 13.35
CA ALA A 32 1.43 7.84 14.16
C ALA A 32 0.66 7.96 15.49
N LEU A 33 -0.62 7.54 15.52
CA LEU A 33 -1.46 7.59 16.71
C LEU A 33 -1.30 6.36 17.62
N LEU A 34 -1.16 5.17 17.03
CA LEU A 34 -1.12 3.89 17.74
C LEU A 34 0.30 3.54 18.21
N GLY A 35 1.31 3.99 17.47
CA GLY A 35 2.72 3.75 17.78
C GLY A 35 3.05 2.26 17.96
N ASP A 36 4.02 1.98 18.82
CA ASP A 36 4.51 0.62 19.09
C ASP A 36 3.59 -0.21 20.00
N GLN A 37 2.38 0.29 20.32
CA GLN A 37 1.41 -0.44 21.14
C GLN A 37 0.61 -1.45 20.32
N PHE A 38 0.62 -1.32 19.00
CA PHE A 38 -0.10 -2.20 18.08
C PHE A 38 0.85 -2.95 17.16
N ASP A 39 0.61 -4.22 17.00
CA ASP A 39 1.26 -5.04 15.99
C ASP A 39 0.69 -4.73 14.61
N VAL A 40 1.56 -4.63 13.60
CA VAL A 40 1.14 -4.32 12.23
C VAL A 40 1.29 -5.55 11.34
N GLU A 41 0.20 -5.93 10.67
CA GLU A 41 0.20 -7.00 9.68
C GLU A 41 -0.46 -6.50 8.38
N ILE A 42 0.13 -6.79 7.25
CA ILE A 42 -0.38 -6.44 5.92
C ILE A 42 -0.76 -7.71 5.20
N ILE A 43 -1.98 -7.76 4.67
CA ILE A 43 -2.49 -8.91 3.92
C ILE A 43 -2.86 -8.42 2.52
N GLU A 44 -2.29 -9.05 1.49
CA GLU A 44 -2.64 -8.74 0.12
C GLU A 44 -3.12 -9.99 -0.63
N LYS A 45 -4.11 -9.80 -1.50
CA LYS A 45 -4.72 -10.89 -2.26
C LYS A 45 -4.77 -10.50 -3.73
N HIS A 46 -4.31 -11.39 -4.60
CA HIS A 46 -4.36 -11.24 -6.06
C HIS A 46 -4.69 -12.55 -6.75
N HIS A 47 -4.93 -12.45 -8.05
CA HIS A 47 -5.19 -13.60 -8.92
C HIS A 47 -4.03 -14.60 -8.91
N ASN A 48 -4.33 -15.85 -9.24
CA ASN A 48 -3.39 -16.96 -9.23
C ASN A 48 -2.27 -16.87 -10.30
N GLN A 49 -2.35 -15.91 -11.23
CA GLN A 49 -1.33 -15.67 -12.26
C GLN A 49 -0.34 -14.57 -11.88
N LYS A 50 -0.49 -13.93 -10.70
CA LYS A 50 0.43 -12.88 -10.24
C LYS A 50 1.74 -13.50 -9.74
N ILE A 51 2.86 -13.11 -10.35
CA ILE A 51 4.19 -13.69 -10.13
C ILE A 51 4.85 -13.10 -8.88
N ASP A 52 4.82 -11.76 -8.75
CA ASP A 52 5.43 -11.07 -7.63
C ASP A 52 4.63 -11.29 -6.33
N ALA A 53 5.35 -11.61 -5.25
CA ALA A 53 4.82 -11.75 -3.89
C ALA A 53 5.90 -11.32 -2.88
N PRO A 54 5.62 -10.34 -2.02
CA PRO A 54 4.40 -9.53 -2.00
C PRO A 54 4.26 -8.59 -3.18
N SER A 55 3.06 -8.02 -3.37
CA SER A 55 2.80 -7.02 -4.40
C SER A 55 3.56 -5.72 -4.13
N GLY A 56 3.87 -4.97 -5.20
CA GLY A 56 4.51 -3.66 -5.05
C GLY A 56 3.69 -2.68 -4.20
N THR A 57 2.35 -2.77 -4.26
CA THR A 57 1.45 -1.97 -3.41
C THR A 57 1.56 -2.34 -1.95
N ALA A 58 1.67 -3.63 -1.61
CA ALA A 58 1.87 -4.05 -0.23
C ALA A 58 3.20 -3.53 0.34
N LEU A 59 4.27 -3.57 -0.47
CA LEU A 59 5.56 -3.00 -0.08
C LEU A 59 5.51 -1.48 0.07
N MET A 60 4.78 -0.78 -0.80
CA MET A 60 4.57 0.67 -0.68
C MET A 60 3.87 1.02 0.64
N ILE A 61 2.82 0.29 1.01
CA ILE A 61 2.11 0.46 2.27
C ILE A 61 3.06 0.18 3.45
N ALA A 62 3.82 -0.92 3.41
CA ALA A 62 4.77 -1.28 4.45
C ALA A 62 5.85 -0.21 4.65
N ASN A 63 6.42 0.32 3.56
CA ASN A 63 7.41 1.38 3.61
C ASN A 63 6.83 2.65 4.24
N ALA A 64 5.64 3.07 3.83
CA ALA A 64 4.97 4.26 4.36
C ALA A 64 4.68 4.16 5.87
N ILE A 65 4.27 2.97 6.34
CA ILE A 65 4.10 2.69 7.76
C ILE A 65 5.45 2.75 8.47
N ASN A 66 6.46 2.07 7.93
CA ASN A 66 7.79 1.97 8.53
C ASN A 66 8.49 3.33 8.65
N GLU A 67 8.32 4.21 7.66
CA GLU A 67 8.79 5.61 7.71
C GLU A 67 8.14 6.44 8.83
N THR A 68 6.99 6.00 9.34
CA THR A 68 6.23 6.69 10.38
C THR A 68 6.55 6.13 11.78
N MET A 69 7.13 4.94 11.87
CA MET A 69 7.54 4.32 13.13
C MET A 69 8.73 5.06 13.74
N ALA A 70 8.84 5.04 15.08
CA ALA A 70 9.96 5.65 15.81
C ALA A 70 11.29 4.95 15.50
N GLU A 71 11.25 3.63 15.34
CA GLU A 71 12.39 2.80 14.97
C GLU A 71 12.03 1.92 13.76
N PRO A 72 12.97 1.65 12.84
CA PRO A 72 12.70 0.82 11.68
C PRO A 72 12.30 -0.61 12.07
N HIS A 73 11.19 -1.09 11.52
CA HIS A 73 10.69 -2.44 11.71
C HIS A 73 11.16 -3.37 10.59
N GLN A 74 11.37 -4.64 10.91
CA GLN A 74 11.75 -5.67 9.96
C GLN A 74 10.50 -6.23 9.25
N TYR A 75 10.60 -6.46 7.93
CA TYR A 75 9.54 -7.13 7.18
C TYR A 75 9.64 -8.65 7.35
N VAL A 76 8.54 -9.26 7.72
CA VAL A 76 8.44 -10.72 7.91
C VAL A 76 7.40 -11.29 6.95
N TYR A 77 7.87 -12.14 6.04
CA TYR A 77 7.03 -12.73 4.98
C TYR A 77 6.58 -14.16 5.31
N ASP A 78 7.24 -14.82 6.24
CA ASP A 78 6.98 -16.20 6.60
C ASP A 78 7.18 -16.42 8.11
N ARG A 79 6.15 -16.96 8.76
CA ARG A 79 6.20 -17.37 10.17
C ARG A 79 6.31 -18.87 10.34
N HIS A 80 6.08 -19.68 9.31
CA HIS A 80 6.15 -21.13 9.37
C HIS A 80 7.58 -21.61 9.65
N SER A 81 8.57 -20.98 9.03
CA SER A 81 10.00 -21.30 9.22
C SER A 81 10.54 -20.89 10.60
N ARG A 82 9.79 -20.06 11.33
CA ARG A 82 10.20 -19.51 12.63
C ARG A 82 9.32 -20.03 13.76
N ARG A 83 9.87 -20.86 14.64
CA ARG A 83 9.20 -21.32 15.88
C ARG A 83 9.48 -20.34 17.03
N CYS A 84 9.13 -19.08 16.89
CA CYS A 84 9.32 -18.05 17.90
C CYS A 84 8.08 -17.16 18.02
N LYS A 85 7.97 -16.46 19.14
CA LYS A 85 6.97 -15.39 19.30
C LYS A 85 7.26 -14.26 18.31
N ARG A 86 6.23 -13.51 17.94
CA ARG A 86 6.36 -12.27 17.18
C ARG A 86 7.25 -11.28 17.93
N ASP A 87 8.18 -10.65 17.22
CA ASP A 87 8.92 -9.50 17.74
C ASP A 87 8.07 -8.25 17.65
N LYS A 88 8.30 -7.27 18.53
CA LYS A 88 7.60 -5.98 18.48
C LYS A 88 7.97 -5.17 17.24
N ASN A 89 9.21 -5.27 16.81
CA ASN A 89 9.75 -4.50 15.68
C ASN A 89 9.60 -5.24 14.35
N GLU A 90 8.43 -5.86 14.12
CA GLU A 90 8.10 -6.57 12.88
C GLU A 90 6.87 -5.96 12.21
N ILE A 91 6.87 -5.92 10.88
CA ILE A 91 5.69 -5.77 10.04
C ILE A 91 5.52 -7.06 9.26
N GLY A 92 4.44 -7.81 9.52
CA GLY A 92 4.14 -9.01 8.76
C GLY A 92 3.53 -8.64 7.41
N ILE A 93 3.94 -9.35 6.33
CA ILE A 93 3.39 -9.12 4.99
C ILE A 93 3.01 -10.48 4.38
N HIS A 94 1.71 -10.66 4.16
CA HIS A 94 1.12 -11.93 3.75
C HIS A 94 0.53 -11.83 2.35
N ALA A 95 0.97 -12.70 1.44
CA ALA A 95 0.53 -12.73 0.06
C ALA A 95 -0.39 -13.93 -0.21
N ILE A 96 -1.63 -13.67 -0.58
CA ILE A 96 -2.62 -14.69 -0.97
C ILE A 96 -2.78 -14.66 -2.48
N ARG A 97 -2.79 -15.83 -3.12
CA ARG A 97 -3.00 -16.00 -4.56
C ARG A 97 -4.18 -16.92 -4.80
N GLY A 98 -5.21 -16.45 -5.55
CA GLY A 98 -6.38 -17.25 -5.81
C GLY A 98 -7.31 -16.70 -6.87
N GLY A 99 -7.90 -17.57 -7.66
CA GLY A 99 -8.92 -17.21 -8.65
C GLY A 99 -8.52 -16.04 -9.54
N THR A 100 -9.47 -15.13 -9.69
CA THR A 100 -9.37 -13.91 -10.53
C THR A 100 -9.37 -12.63 -9.69
N ILE A 101 -8.98 -12.69 -8.42
CA ILE A 101 -8.92 -11.52 -7.53
C ILE A 101 -8.07 -10.42 -8.18
N VAL A 102 -8.66 -9.26 -8.40
CA VAL A 102 -7.98 -8.14 -9.09
C VAL A 102 -6.89 -7.54 -8.21
N GLY A 103 -7.21 -7.26 -6.94
CA GLY A 103 -6.28 -6.79 -5.94
C GLY A 103 -7.00 -6.34 -4.69
N GLU A 104 -6.62 -6.89 -3.55
CA GLU A 104 -7.09 -6.49 -2.22
C GLU A 104 -5.88 -6.23 -1.33
N HIS A 105 -5.97 -5.20 -0.51
CA HIS A 105 -4.94 -4.85 0.47
C HIS A 105 -5.61 -4.50 1.79
N GLU A 106 -5.11 -5.08 2.85
CA GLU A 106 -5.60 -4.91 4.20
C GLU A 106 -4.43 -4.61 5.14
N VAL A 107 -4.57 -3.59 5.96
CA VAL A 107 -3.64 -3.26 7.05
C VAL A 107 -4.36 -3.51 8.35
N LEU A 108 -3.87 -4.46 9.12
CA LEU A 108 -4.36 -4.82 10.43
C LEU A 108 -3.44 -4.22 11.49
N PHE A 109 -4.00 -3.44 12.40
CA PHE A 109 -3.38 -2.99 13.64
C PHE A 109 -3.99 -3.78 14.79
N ALA A 110 -3.20 -4.64 15.43
CA ALA A 110 -3.63 -5.51 16.51
C ALA A 110 -3.06 -5.02 17.85
N GLY A 111 -3.93 -4.51 18.71
CA GLY A 111 -3.62 -4.06 20.06
C GLY A 111 -4.01 -5.09 21.12
N HIS A 112 -4.03 -4.66 22.38
CA HIS A 112 -4.51 -5.48 23.48
C HIS A 112 -6.03 -5.46 23.49
N ASP A 113 -6.64 -6.62 23.23
CA ASP A 113 -8.11 -6.85 23.19
C ASP A 113 -8.86 -6.05 22.12
N GLU A 114 -8.17 -5.42 21.17
CA GLU A 114 -8.78 -4.68 20.07
C GLU A 114 -7.99 -4.78 18.78
N THR A 115 -8.66 -4.59 17.66
CA THR A 115 -8.04 -4.52 16.33
C THR A 115 -8.67 -3.40 15.50
N ILE A 116 -7.85 -2.77 14.67
CA ILE A 116 -8.31 -1.84 13.63
C ILE A 116 -7.86 -2.39 12.29
N THR A 117 -8.78 -2.44 11.33
CA THR A 117 -8.49 -2.88 9.97
C THR A 117 -8.83 -1.78 8.98
N ILE A 118 -7.89 -1.45 8.10
CA ILE A 118 -8.08 -0.54 6.98
C ILE A 118 -7.90 -1.36 5.71
N SER A 119 -8.91 -1.42 4.85
CA SER A 119 -8.87 -2.30 3.68
C SER A 119 -9.34 -1.60 2.40
N HIS A 120 -8.81 -2.06 1.28
CA HIS A 120 -9.21 -1.70 -0.08
C HIS A 120 -9.36 -2.96 -0.92
N SER A 121 -10.44 -3.04 -1.70
CA SER A 121 -10.67 -4.11 -2.67
C SER A 121 -11.01 -3.52 -4.04
N ALA A 122 -10.26 -3.91 -5.06
CA ALA A 122 -10.51 -3.56 -6.45
C ALA A 122 -11.32 -4.66 -7.13
N ALA A 123 -12.50 -4.33 -7.63
CA ALA A 123 -13.35 -5.27 -8.37
C ALA A 123 -13.01 -5.35 -9.88
N SER A 124 -12.37 -4.31 -10.43
CA SER A 124 -11.97 -4.21 -11.84
C SER A 124 -10.63 -3.49 -11.96
N LYS A 125 -9.89 -3.80 -13.04
CA LYS A 125 -8.70 -3.06 -13.45
C LYS A 125 -9.01 -1.64 -13.95
N ASP A 126 -10.26 -1.32 -14.21
CA ASP A 126 -10.69 0.01 -14.68
C ASP A 126 -10.39 1.12 -13.65
N VAL A 127 -10.23 0.76 -12.37
CA VAL A 127 -9.83 1.71 -11.32
C VAL A 127 -8.49 2.38 -11.63
N PHE A 128 -7.57 1.69 -12.33
CA PHE A 128 -6.29 2.25 -12.76
C PHE A 128 -6.48 3.29 -13.88
N ALA A 129 -7.35 2.99 -14.85
CA ALA A 129 -7.66 3.91 -15.95
C ALA A 129 -8.33 5.18 -15.43
N VAL A 130 -9.30 5.04 -14.54
CA VAL A 130 -9.98 6.18 -13.89
C VAL A 130 -8.98 7.03 -13.10
N GLY A 131 -8.09 6.40 -12.33
CA GLY A 131 -7.04 7.12 -11.60
C GLY A 131 -6.10 7.90 -12.52
N SER A 132 -5.68 7.30 -13.64
CA SER A 132 -4.83 7.95 -14.63
C SER A 132 -5.52 9.15 -15.29
N ILE A 133 -6.82 9.03 -15.62
CA ILE A 133 -7.60 10.15 -16.15
C ILE A 133 -7.70 11.29 -15.12
N ASN A 134 -7.98 10.97 -13.86
CA ASN A 134 -8.05 11.97 -12.80
C ASN A 134 -6.71 12.69 -12.60
N ALA A 135 -5.59 11.97 -12.68
CA ALA A 135 -4.26 12.56 -12.62
C ALA A 135 -3.99 13.49 -13.82
N ALA A 136 -4.38 13.07 -15.03
CA ALA A 136 -4.25 13.91 -16.23
C ALA A 136 -5.07 15.20 -16.14
N VAL A 137 -6.32 15.12 -15.64
CA VAL A 137 -7.18 16.29 -15.41
C VAL A 137 -6.57 17.21 -14.35
N PHE A 138 -6.04 16.65 -13.26
CA PHE A 138 -5.36 17.42 -12.21
C PHE A 138 -4.15 18.21 -12.73
N LEU A 139 -3.37 17.61 -13.64
CA LEU A 139 -2.18 18.24 -14.22
C LEU A 139 -2.53 19.35 -15.22
N GLN A 140 -3.77 19.43 -15.71
CA GLN A 140 -4.18 20.44 -16.66
C GLN A 140 -4.05 21.85 -16.04
N GLY A 141 -3.23 22.70 -16.65
CA GLY A 141 -2.98 24.06 -16.20
C GLY A 141 -1.99 24.19 -15.04
N LYS A 142 -1.42 23.10 -14.55
CA LYS A 142 -0.33 23.15 -13.57
C LYS A 142 0.97 23.64 -14.21
N LYS A 143 1.82 24.30 -13.41
CA LYS A 143 3.18 24.68 -13.82
C LYS A 143 4.04 23.42 -13.98
N ALA A 144 5.12 23.55 -14.76
CA ALA A 144 6.11 22.46 -14.84
C ALA A 144 6.66 22.12 -13.45
N GLY A 145 6.58 20.84 -13.07
CA GLY A 145 6.96 20.35 -11.73
C GLY A 145 6.71 18.86 -11.60
N LEU A 146 7.16 18.29 -10.49
CA LEU A 146 6.84 16.92 -10.09
C LEU A 146 5.60 16.96 -9.19
N TYR A 147 4.59 16.19 -9.54
CA TYR A 147 3.35 16.06 -8.79
C TYR A 147 3.09 14.59 -8.50
N ASP A 148 2.57 14.31 -7.31
CA ASP A 148 2.17 12.97 -6.90
C ASP A 148 0.65 12.91 -6.60
N MET A 149 0.16 11.72 -6.23
CA MET A 149 -1.25 11.55 -5.91
C MET A 149 -1.67 12.20 -4.58
N ASN A 150 -0.71 12.50 -3.69
CA ASN A 150 -1.01 13.24 -2.46
C ASN A 150 -1.34 14.69 -2.78
N ASP A 151 -0.67 15.29 -3.79
CA ASP A 151 -1.00 16.64 -4.26
C ASP A 151 -2.44 16.70 -4.76
N LEU A 152 -2.88 15.68 -5.53
CA LEU A 152 -4.25 15.57 -6.01
C LEU A 152 -5.26 15.40 -4.88
N ILE A 153 -4.95 14.58 -3.88
CA ILE A 153 -5.82 14.33 -2.73
C ILE A 153 -5.94 15.59 -1.88
N ASN A 154 -4.83 16.27 -1.60
CA ASN A 154 -4.80 17.46 -0.76
C ASN A 154 -5.51 18.67 -1.41
N GLU A 155 -5.58 18.74 -2.75
CA GLU A 155 -6.31 19.81 -3.43
C GLU A 155 -7.84 19.59 -3.40
N ARG A 156 -8.30 18.36 -3.17
CA ARG A 156 -9.74 18.00 -3.09
C ARG A 156 -10.31 18.01 -1.67
N GLY A 157 -9.47 18.03 -0.66
CA GLY A 157 -9.82 18.03 0.79
C GLY A 157 -9.72 19.39 1.40
#